data_2d400e2e5e84504352e096de70191166
#
_entry.id   2d400e2e5e84504352e096de70191166
#
_cell.length_a   1.000
_cell.length_b   1.000
_cell.length_c   1.000
_cell.angle_alpha   90.00
_cell.angle_beta   90.00
_cell.angle_gamma   90.00
#
_symmetry.space_group_name_H-M   'P 1'
#
loop_
_entity.id
_entity.type
_entity.pdbx_description
1 polymer ?
#
loop_
_entity_poly.entity_id
_entity_poly.type
_entity_poly.pdbx_seq_one_letter_code
_entity_poly.pdbx_strand_id
1 'polypeptide(L)' 'MNNWKTDFKVKFHLEYHHKDGTKEKDYNSLIVHAEDENAAKKMVLNQYEESKFLKIDKVEKLWKY' A
#
# COMPACT_ATOMS: atom_id res chain seq x y z
N MET A 1 -13.60 16.24 19.71
CA MET A 1 -13.76 15.11 18.92
C MET A 1 -12.47 14.39 18.64
N ASN A 2 -12.45 13.20 18.94
CA ASN A 2 -11.25 12.43 18.76
C ASN A 2 -11.18 11.84 17.38
N ASN A 3 -10.06 12.03 16.78
CA ASN A 3 -9.82 11.44 15.52
C ASN A 3 -8.83 10.30 15.71
N TRP A 4 -9.31 9.10 15.69
CA TRP A 4 -8.48 7.95 15.97
C TRP A 4 -7.70 7.44 14.80
N LYS A 5 -7.77 8.12 13.69
CA LYS A 5 -7.03 7.68 12.51
C LYS A 5 -5.57 8.01 12.68
N THR A 6 -4.75 7.11 12.21
CA THR A 6 -3.31 7.21 12.27
C THR A 6 -2.77 7.21 10.86
N ASP A 7 -1.64 7.84 10.66
CA ASP A 7 -0.96 7.77 9.38
C ASP A 7 -0.23 6.45 9.28
N PHE A 8 -0.41 5.78 8.15
CA PHE A 8 0.34 4.56 7.86
C PHE A 8 1.09 4.75 6.56
N LYS A 9 2.32 4.31 6.54
CA LYS A 9 3.09 4.28 5.32
C LYS A 9 3.03 2.85 4.79
N VAL A 10 2.39 2.70 3.64
CA VAL A 10 2.23 1.39 3.03
C VAL A 10 3.26 1.25 1.94
N LYS A 11 4.17 0.32 2.11
CA LYS A 11 5.18 0.01 1.10
C LYS A 11 4.69 -1.15 0.27
N PHE A 12 4.74 -0.97 -1.02
CA PHE A 12 4.21 -2.00 -1.91
C PHE A 12 5.01 -1.99 -3.21
N HIS A 13 4.80 -2.99 -4.02
CA HIS A 13 5.41 -3.02 -5.33
C HIS A 13 4.41 -3.54 -6.35
N LEU A 14 4.61 -3.13 -7.58
CA LEU A 14 3.86 -3.64 -8.71
C LEU A 14 4.77 -4.58 -9.46
N GLU A 15 4.25 -5.74 -9.79
CA GLU A 15 5.00 -6.77 -10.47
C GLU A 15 4.47 -6.95 -11.88
N TYR A 16 5.30 -6.76 -12.86
CA TYR A 16 4.92 -6.91 -14.26
C TYR A 16 5.67 -8.07 -14.88
N HIS A 17 4.94 -8.85 -15.67
CA HIS A 17 5.54 -9.95 -16.41
C HIS A 17 5.50 -9.59 -17.88
N HIS A 18 6.65 -9.59 -18.50
CA HIS A 18 6.76 -9.25 -19.91
C HIS A 18 6.68 -10.52 -20.76
N LYS A 19 6.32 -10.34 -22.02
CA LYS A 19 6.14 -11.46 -22.92
C LYS A 19 7.41 -12.25 -23.15
N ASP A 20 8.56 -11.59 -23.02
CA ASP A 20 9.84 -12.24 -23.23
C ASP A 20 10.33 -13.03 -22.02
N GLY A 21 9.48 -13.14 -20.99
CA GLY A 21 9.83 -13.90 -19.79
C GLY A 21 10.50 -13.09 -18.69
N THR A 22 10.76 -11.82 -18.92
CA THR A 22 11.36 -11.00 -17.88
C THR A 22 10.29 -10.47 -16.95
N LYS A 23 10.71 -10.13 -15.74
CA LYS A 23 9.83 -9.56 -14.73
C LYS A 23 10.36 -8.21 -14.31
N GLU A 24 9.45 -7.32 -14.04
CA GLU A 24 9.82 -5.99 -13.58
C GLU A 24 9.06 -5.70 -12.30
N LYS A 25 9.74 -5.11 -11.33
CA LYS A 25 9.12 -4.70 -10.07
C LYS A 25 9.29 -3.21 -9.90
N ASP A 26 8.19 -2.56 -9.55
CA ASP A 26 8.18 -1.12 -9.35
C ASP A 26 7.80 -0.86 -7.91
N TYR A 27 8.77 -0.47 -7.08
CA TYR A 27 8.56 -0.26 -5.65
C TYR A 27 8.09 1.14 -5.35
N ASN A 28 7.03 1.24 -4.56
CA ASN A 28 6.41 2.51 -4.22
C ASN A 28 5.95 2.52 -2.79
N SER A 29 5.52 3.67 -2.32
CA SER A 29 4.91 3.78 -1.01
C SER A 29 3.87 4.89 -1.03
N LEU A 30 2.87 4.75 -0.16
CA LEU A 30 1.83 5.75 0.01
C LEU A 30 1.61 5.95 1.50
N ILE A 31 1.26 7.18 1.86
CA ILE A 31 0.87 7.47 3.24
C ILE A 31 -0.63 7.67 3.25
N VAL A 32 -1.32 6.90 4.08
CA VAL A 32 -2.76 6.96 4.17
C VAL A 32 -3.19 7.15 5.62
N HIS A 33 -4.34 7.78 5.80
CA HIS A 33 -4.95 7.89 7.13
C HIS A 33 -5.92 6.76 7.29
N ALA A 34 -5.75 5.95 8.31
CA ALA A 34 -6.61 4.80 8.50
C ALA A 34 -6.71 4.45 9.98
N GLU A 35 -7.70 3.68 10.32
CA GLU A 35 -7.92 3.28 11.71
C GLU A 35 -6.96 2.17 12.12
N ASP A 36 -6.63 1.29 11.19
CA ASP A 36 -5.70 0.20 11.46
C ASP A 36 -5.01 -0.22 10.17
N GLU A 37 -4.12 -1.21 10.31
CA GLU A 37 -3.34 -1.67 9.18
C GLU A 37 -4.21 -2.25 8.06
N ASN A 38 -5.25 -2.97 8.42
CA ASN A 38 -6.12 -3.57 7.42
C ASN A 38 -6.82 -2.50 6.59
N ALA A 39 -7.28 -1.44 7.25
CA ALA A 39 -7.91 -0.34 6.55
C ALA A 39 -6.92 0.35 5.63
N ALA A 40 -5.68 0.50 6.09
CA ALA A 40 -4.64 1.11 5.27
C ALA A 40 -4.38 0.30 4.01
N LYS A 41 -4.30 -1.02 4.16
CA LYS A 41 -4.09 -1.90 3.01
C LYS A 41 -5.23 -1.79 2.01
N LYS A 42 -6.46 -1.75 2.51
CA LYS A 42 -7.62 -1.63 1.63
C LYS A 42 -7.60 -0.32 0.85
N MET A 43 -7.18 0.75 1.50
CA MET A 43 -7.12 2.04 0.83
C MET A 43 -6.14 2.01 -0.33
N VAL A 44 -5.00 1.37 -0.14
CA VAL A 44 -4.02 1.25 -1.22
C VAL A 44 -4.56 0.37 -2.34
N LEU A 45 -5.18 -0.75 -1.98
CA LEU A 45 -5.74 -1.65 -3.00
C LEU A 45 -6.84 -0.96 -3.81
N ASN A 46 -7.67 -0.16 -3.14
CA ASN A 46 -8.71 0.58 -3.84
C ASN A 46 -8.13 1.63 -4.77
N GLN A 47 -7.04 2.26 -4.36
CA GLN A 47 -6.38 3.27 -5.16
C GLN A 47 -5.91 2.69 -6.49
N TYR A 48 -5.53 1.43 -6.49
CA TYR A 48 -5.05 0.74 -7.69
C TYR A 48 -6.07 -0.24 -8.25
N GLU A 49 -7.34 -0.06 -7.87
CA GLU A 49 -8.44 -0.88 -8.37
C GLU A 49 -8.21 -2.37 -8.13
N GLU A 50 -7.64 -2.69 -6.99
CA GLU A 50 -7.35 -4.06 -6.59
C GLU A 50 -6.56 -4.83 -7.65
N SER A 51 -5.56 -4.17 -8.19
CA SER A 51 -4.74 -4.76 -9.23
C SER A 51 -4.12 -6.08 -8.79
N LYS A 52 -4.12 -7.06 -9.68
CA LYS A 52 -3.48 -8.35 -9.43
C LYS A 52 -1.98 -8.20 -9.31
N PHE A 53 -1.43 -7.14 -9.85
CA PHE A 53 0.01 -6.95 -9.89
C PHE A 53 0.55 -6.26 -8.66
N LEU A 54 -0.33 -5.77 -7.79
CA LEU A 54 0.10 -5.05 -6.60
C LEU A 54 0.32 -6.01 -5.45
N LYS A 55 1.48 -5.89 -4.81
CA LYS A 55 1.81 -6.68 -3.63
C LYS A 55 2.21 -5.74 -2.51
N ILE A 56 1.59 -5.87 -1.36
CA ILE A 56 1.93 -5.05 -0.22
C ILE A 56 3.08 -5.69 0.52
N ASP A 57 4.17 -4.93 0.66
CA ASP A 57 5.38 -5.43 1.30
C ASP A 57 5.39 -5.18 2.79
N LYS A 58 4.97 -3.98 3.20
CA LYS A 58 5.05 -3.61 4.60
C LYS A 58 4.10 -2.45 4.89
N VAL A 59 3.56 -2.45 6.09
CA VAL A 59 2.74 -1.32 6.56
C VAL A 59 3.40 -0.81 7.82
N GLU A 60 3.79 0.46 7.82
CA GLU A 60 4.44 1.07 8.95
C GLU A 60 3.52 2.11 9.56
N LYS A 61 3.33 2.03 10.87
CA LYS A 61 2.53 3.01 11.58
C LYS A 61 3.41 4.23 11.86
N LEU A 62 2.95 5.38 11.41
CA LEU A 62 3.64 6.63 11.66
C LEU A 62 2.98 7.31 12.85
N TRP A 63 3.81 7.68 13.83
CA TRP A 63 3.27 8.31 15.02
C TRP A 63 3.02 9.77 14.78
N LYS A 64 1.88 10.22 15.27
CA LYS A 64 1.64 11.59 15.24
C LYS A 64 1.35 12.03 16.59
N TYR A 65 1.85 12.13 17.39
CA TYR A 65 1.53 12.56 18.64
C TYR A 65 0.35 13.39 18.75
#